data_4d107ef94186153cf22f85fb460ea8e5
#
_entry.id   4d107ef94186153cf22f85fb460ea8e5
#
_cell.length_a   1.000
_cell.length_b   1.000
_cell.length_c   1.000
_cell.angle_alpha   90.00
_cell.angle_beta   90.00
_cell.angle_gamma   90.00
#
_symmetry.space_group_name_H-M   'P 1'
#
loop_
_entity.id
_entity.type
_entity.pdbx_description
1 polymer ?
#
loop_
_entity_poly.entity_id
_entity_poly.type
_entity_poly.pdbx_seq_one_letter_code
_entity_poly.pdbx_strand_id
1 'polypeptide(L)'
;SKRVVNNNKSARIYRIAISAIDSPGSSELRTRPVDGELLFAPRQLALQAGESEYFKFYYHGPRDNRERYYRVSFREVPTRNHTRRSPTGGVVSTEPVVVMDTILVVRPRQVQFKWSFDKVTGTVSNTGNTWFKLLIKPGCDSTEEEGDAWYLRPGDVVHQPELRQPGNHYLVYNDKFIKISDSCPAKPPSAD
;
A
#
# COMPACT_ATOMS: atom_id res chain seq x y z
N SER A 1 11.55 3.94 7.25
CA SER A 1 11.90 2.60 7.76
C SER A 1 10.70 1.68 7.78
N LYS A 2 10.96 0.39 7.68
CA LYS A 2 9.93 -0.66 7.82
C LYS A 2 10.39 -1.63 8.90
N ARG A 3 9.51 -1.92 9.83
CA ARG A 3 9.75 -2.91 10.88
C ARG A 3 9.35 -4.30 10.39
N VAL A 4 10.22 -5.27 10.60
CA VAL A 4 9.95 -6.68 10.34
C VAL A 4 9.98 -7.42 11.68
N VAL A 5 8.98 -8.29 11.89
CA VAL A 5 8.83 -9.09 13.10
C VAL A 5 8.83 -10.57 12.70
N ASN A 6 9.64 -11.37 13.36
CA ASN A 6 9.59 -12.82 13.20
C ASN A 6 8.57 -13.42 14.18
N ASN A 7 7.38 -13.68 13.68
CA ASN A 7 6.30 -14.33 14.46
C ASN A 7 6.35 -15.87 14.42
N ASN A 8 7.41 -16.44 13.86
CA ASN A 8 7.60 -17.89 13.82
C ASN A 8 8.21 -18.39 15.13
N LYS A 9 8.17 -19.71 15.30
CA LYS A 9 8.77 -20.42 16.44
C LYS A 9 10.27 -20.70 16.28
N SER A 10 10.84 -20.38 15.11
CA SER A 10 12.24 -20.59 14.78
C SER A 10 12.83 -19.40 14.07
N ALA A 11 14.15 -19.35 13.96
CA ALA A 11 14.86 -18.27 13.30
C ALA A 11 14.53 -18.20 11.81
N ARG A 12 14.50 -16.98 11.26
CA ARG A 12 14.26 -16.67 9.85
C ARG A 12 15.28 -15.69 9.31
N ILE A 13 15.56 -15.79 8.03
CA ILE A 13 16.33 -14.78 7.28
C ILE A 13 15.36 -14.00 6.41
N TYR A 14 15.46 -12.67 6.46
CA TYR A 14 14.66 -11.76 5.66
C TYR A 14 15.54 -11.08 4.62
N ARG A 15 15.14 -11.17 3.36
CA ARG A 15 15.80 -10.52 2.22
C ARG A 15 14.83 -9.56 1.56
N ILE A 16 15.36 -8.47 1.01
CA ILE A 16 14.58 -7.45 0.33
C ILE A 16 14.81 -7.48 -1.17
N ALA A 17 13.73 -7.35 -1.93
CA ALA A 17 13.73 -6.98 -3.34
C ALA A 17 12.90 -5.73 -3.54
N ILE A 18 13.37 -4.80 -4.39
CA ILE A 18 12.71 -3.54 -4.68
C ILE A 18 12.41 -3.46 -6.18
N SER A 19 11.19 -3.08 -6.51
CA SER A 19 10.76 -2.73 -7.86
C SER A 19 10.20 -1.31 -7.87
N ALA A 20 10.47 -0.53 -8.91
CA ALA A 20 9.73 0.69 -9.18
C ALA A 20 8.37 0.32 -9.75
N ILE A 21 7.32 0.99 -9.32
CA ILE A 21 5.95 0.77 -9.78
C ILE A 21 5.34 2.08 -10.25
N ASP A 22 4.37 1.99 -11.16
CA ASP A 22 3.70 3.17 -11.73
C ASP A 22 2.51 3.65 -10.91
N SER A 23 2.00 2.79 -10.01
CA SER A 23 0.81 3.07 -9.22
C SER A 23 0.87 2.36 -7.87
N PRO A 24 0.36 2.96 -6.78
CA PRO A 24 0.24 2.29 -5.49
C PRO A 24 -0.92 1.30 -5.41
N GLY A 25 -1.58 0.99 -6.53
CA GLY A 25 -2.70 0.05 -6.61
C GLY A 25 -2.29 -1.41 -6.79
N SER A 26 -3.29 -2.27 -7.01
CA SER A 26 -3.10 -3.71 -7.22
C SER A 26 -2.68 -4.07 -8.66
N SER A 27 -2.95 -3.18 -9.62
CA SER A 27 -2.61 -3.36 -11.05
C SER A 27 -1.44 -2.47 -11.40
N GLU A 28 -0.25 -2.87 -11.00
CA GLU A 28 0.97 -2.10 -11.18
C GLU A 28 1.87 -2.68 -12.29
N LEU A 29 2.51 -1.80 -13.04
CA LEU A 29 3.65 -2.16 -13.87
C LEU A 29 4.92 -2.07 -13.01
N ARG A 30 5.69 -3.15 -12.98
CA ARG A 30 6.94 -3.21 -12.22
C ARG A 30 8.12 -3.05 -13.16
N THR A 31 9.03 -2.16 -12.79
CA THR A 31 10.29 -1.95 -13.50
C THR A 31 11.45 -2.01 -12.51
N ARG A 32 12.65 -2.26 -13.04
CA ARG A 32 13.85 -2.17 -12.21
C ARG A 32 14.17 -0.70 -11.94
N PRO A 33 14.38 -0.30 -10.66
CA PRO A 33 14.83 1.06 -10.35
C PRO A 33 16.22 1.33 -10.97
N VAL A 34 16.51 2.60 -11.22
CA VAL A 34 17.85 3.03 -11.59
C VAL A 34 18.82 2.67 -10.47
N ASP A 35 20.01 2.18 -10.81
CA ASP A 35 21.02 1.78 -9.81
C ASP A 35 21.34 2.92 -8.86
N GLY A 36 21.24 2.65 -7.56
CA GLY A 36 21.49 3.64 -6.50
C GLY A 36 20.35 4.62 -6.22
N GLU A 37 19.25 4.57 -6.95
CA GLU A 37 18.09 5.45 -6.74
C GLU A 37 17.43 5.24 -5.37
N LEU A 38 17.25 4.00 -4.97
CA LEU A 38 16.71 3.63 -3.67
C LEU A 38 17.63 2.59 -3.02
N LEU A 39 18.28 2.99 -1.94
CA LEU A 39 19.15 2.13 -1.15
C LEU A 39 18.42 1.66 0.11
N PHE A 40 18.84 0.52 0.62
CA PHE A 40 18.32 -0.01 1.88
C PHE A 40 19.41 -0.69 2.70
N ALA A 41 19.21 -0.69 4.00
CA ALA A 41 20.11 -1.34 4.95
C ALA A 41 19.29 -1.91 6.13
N PRO A 42 19.66 -3.09 6.63
CA PRO A 42 20.67 -4.02 6.13
C PRO A 42 20.23 -4.75 4.86
N ARG A 43 21.11 -5.44 4.17
CA ARG A 43 20.76 -6.21 2.96
C ARG A 43 19.94 -7.46 3.29
N GLN A 44 20.19 -8.04 4.46
CA GLN A 44 19.41 -9.12 5.01
C GLN A 44 19.43 -9.06 6.53
N LEU A 45 18.42 -9.63 7.14
CA LEU A 45 18.29 -9.76 8.59
C LEU A 45 18.11 -11.22 8.96
N ALA A 46 18.82 -11.67 9.98
CA ALA A 46 18.54 -12.93 10.67
C ALA A 46 17.86 -12.59 12.00
N LEU A 47 16.62 -13.03 12.16
CA LEU A 47 15.83 -12.78 13.38
C LEU A 47 15.49 -14.11 14.05
N GLN A 48 15.73 -14.17 15.36
CA GLN A 48 15.26 -15.26 16.20
C GLN A 48 13.74 -15.20 16.37
N ALA A 49 13.15 -16.24 16.89
CA ALA A 49 11.72 -16.27 17.18
C ALA A 49 11.33 -15.09 18.09
N GLY A 50 10.33 -14.30 17.66
CA GLY A 50 9.83 -13.14 18.38
C GLY A 50 10.65 -11.86 18.27
N GLU A 51 11.82 -11.89 17.65
CA GLU A 51 12.63 -10.70 17.41
C GLU A 51 12.08 -9.82 16.31
N SER A 52 12.40 -8.55 16.38
CA SER A 52 12.07 -7.56 15.36
C SER A 52 13.22 -6.60 15.10
N GLU A 53 13.30 -6.11 13.88
CA GLU A 53 14.31 -5.13 13.48
C GLU A 53 13.76 -4.24 12.35
N TYR A 54 14.45 -3.16 12.06
CA TYR A 54 14.06 -2.20 11.04
C TYR A 54 14.97 -2.30 9.82
N PHE A 55 14.34 -2.29 8.64
CA PHE A 55 15.00 -1.93 7.39
C PHE A 55 14.85 -0.43 7.16
N LYS A 56 15.96 0.25 6.90
CA LYS A 56 16.01 1.67 6.56
C LYS A 56 16.16 1.85 5.06
N PHE A 57 15.46 2.84 4.52
CA PHE A 57 15.48 3.16 3.10
C PHE A 57 16.02 4.57 2.90
N TYR A 58 16.85 4.73 1.87
CA TYR A 58 17.50 5.99 1.51
C TYR A 58 17.25 6.28 0.05
N TYR A 59 16.54 7.36 -0.22
CA TYR A 59 16.27 7.79 -1.59
C TYR A 59 17.37 8.73 -2.07
N HIS A 60 18.01 8.38 -3.20
CA HIS A 60 19.07 9.13 -3.86
C HIS A 60 18.71 9.52 -5.30
N GLY A 61 17.45 9.39 -5.69
CA GLY A 61 16.98 9.82 -6.99
C GLY A 61 16.82 11.33 -7.13
N PRO A 62 16.19 11.78 -8.23
CA PRO A 62 15.95 13.20 -8.45
C PRO A 62 15.15 13.84 -7.31
N ARG A 63 15.57 15.03 -6.92
CA ARG A 63 14.90 15.84 -5.90
C ARG A 63 13.99 16.85 -6.60
N ASP A 64 12.80 16.39 -6.97
CA ASP A 64 11.83 17.15 -7.74
C ASP A 64 10.43 17.11 -7.09
N ASN A 65 9.43 17.60 -7.79
CA ASN A 65 8.05 17.62 -7.34
C ASN A 65 7.23 16.44 -7.90
N ARG A 66 7.88 15.33 -8.24
CA ARG A 66 7.23 14.10 -8.68
C ARG A 66 7.20 13.08 -7.56
N GLU A 67 6.05 12.49 -7.34
CA GLU A 67 5.87 11.35 -6.45
C GLU A 67 6.32 10.06 -7.15
N ARG A 68 7.02 9.19 -6.40
CA ARG A 68 7.52 7.90 -6.90
C ARG A 68 7.04 6.79 -6.00
N TYR A 69 6.81 5.63 -6.60
CA TYR A 69 6.27 4.47 -5.93
C TYR A 69 7.19 3.28 -6.11
N TYR A 70 7.38 2.51 -5.03
CA TYR A 70 8.20 1.31 -5.04
C TYR A 70 7.46 0.17 -4.34
N ARG A 71 7.57 -1.02 -4.92
CA ARG A 71 7.16 -2.27 -4.27
C ARG A 71 8.37 -2.82 -3.53
N VAL A 72 8.25 -2.99 -2.23
CA VAL A 72 9.27 -3.61 -1.38
C VAL A 72 8.76 -4.99 -0.98
N SER A 73 9.46 -6.01 -1.41
CA SER A 73 9.14 -7.40 -1.12
C SER A 73 10.12 -7.96 -0.10
N PHE A 74 9.59 -8.47 1.01
CA PHE A 74 10.36 -9.15 2.05
C PHE A 74 10.19 -10.64 1.87
N ARG A 75 11.29 -11.34 1.60
CA ARG A 75 11.31 -12.78 1.49
C ARG A 75 11.78 -13.38 2.82
N GLU A 76 10.88 -14.07 3.50
CA GLU A 76 11.14 -14.81 4.72
C GLU A 76 11.56 -16.25 4.37
N VAL A 77 12.76 -16.64 4.74
CA VAL A 77 13.27 -18.01 4.53
C VAL A 77 13.72 -18.63 5.84
N PRO A 78 13.52 -19.95 6.03
CA PRO A 78 14.04 -20.66 7.20
C PRO A 78 15.56 -20.67 7.19
N THR A 79 16.17 -20.59 8.37
CA THR A 79 17.65 -20.64 8.53
C THR A 79 18.22 -22.04 8.39
N ARG A 80 17.39 -23.06 8.56
CA ARG A 80 17.77 -24.47 8.42
C ARG A 80 16.80 -25.15 7.46
N ASN A 81 17.35 -25.88 6.50
CA ASN A 81 16.58 -26.84 5.74
C ASN A 81 16.26 -28.01 6.68
N HIS A 82 15.03 -28.05 7.20
CA HIS A 82 14.53 -29.23 7.89
C HIS A 82 14.26 -30.33 6.85
N THR A 83 15.34 -30.97 6.40
CA THR A 83 15.26 -32.16 5.58
C THR A 83 14.92 -33.35 6.48
N ARG A 84 13.65 -33.71 6.54
CA ARG A 84 13.26 -35.02 7.03
C ARG A 84 13.59 -36.05 5.95
N ARG A 85 14.51 -36.94 6.23
CA ARG A 85 14.68 -38.14 5.41
C ARG A 85 13.44 -39.01 5.59
N SER A 86 12.70 -39.16 4.50
CA SER A 86 11.62 -40.14 4.45
C SER A 86 12.25 -41.54 4.61
N PRO A 87 11.52 -42.51 5.23
CA PRO A 87 11.95 -43.90 5.28
C PRO A 87 12.24 -44.52 3.91
N THR A 88 11.75 -43.95 2.83
CA THR A 88 11.97 -44.34 1.43
C THR A 88 13.11 -43.61 0.74
N GLY A 89 13.91 -42.78 1.45
CA GLY A 89 15.10 -42.12 0.94
C GLY A 89 14.87 -40.78 0.24
N GLY A 90 13.63 -40.25 0.23
CA GLY A 90 13.31 -38.93 -0.29
C GLY A 90 13.52 -37.81 0.75
N VAL A 91 14.07 -36.65 0.30
CA VAL A 91 14.22 -35.45 1.12
C VAL A 91 12.97 -34.58 0.93
N VAL A 92 12.17 -34.40 1.99
CA VAL A 92 11.00 -33.52 1.98
C VAL A 92 11.34 -32.27 2.80
N SER A 93 11.46 -31.12 2.11
CA SER A 93 11.49 -29.81 2.78
C SER A 93 10.07 -29.38 3.09
N THR A 94 9.76 -29.11 4.37
CA THR A 94 8.38 -28.87 4.83
C THR A 94 8.10 -27.42 5.22
N GLU A 95 9.08 -26.50 5.13
CA GLU A 95 8.87 -25.11 5.52
C GLU A 95 8.63 -24.21 4.31
N PRO A 96 7.49 -23.50 4.26
CA PRO A 96 7.18 -22.59 3.16
C PRO A 96 8.07 -21.34 3.21
N VAL A 97 8.39 -20.82 2.03
CA VAL A 97 8.95 -19.47 1.87
C VAL A 97 7.77 -18.49 1.78
N VAL A 98 7.80 -17.46 2.61
CA VAL A 98 6.76 -16.44 2.63
C VAL A 98 7.30 -15.16 2.01
N VAL A 99 6.51 -14.53 1.16
CA VAL A 99 6.81 -13.22 0.57
C VAL A 99 5.76 -12.22 1.05
N MET A 100 6.23 -11.14 1.66
CA MET A 100 5.38 -10.04 2.14
C MET A 100 5.72 -8.78 1.36
N ASP A 101 4.71 -8.17 0.75
CA ASP A 101 4.87 -6.96 -0.03
C ASP A 101 4.35 -5.73 0.72
N THR A 102 5.04 -4.61 0.54
CA THR A 102 4.58 -3.29 0.98
C THR A 102 4.92 -2.24 -0.07
N ILE A 103 4.24 -1.10 0.00
CA ILE A 103 4.49 0.03 -0.89
C ILE A 103 5.30 1.08 -0.13
N LEU A 104 6.34 1.58 -0.78
CA LEU A 104 7.09 2.74 -0.34
C LEU A 104 6.81 3.90 -1.29
N VAL A 105 6.33 5.01 -0.74
CA VAL A 105 6.06 6.24 -1.49
C VAL A 105 7.14 7.26 -1.18
N VAL A 106 7.80 7.76 -2.23
CA VAL A 106 8.69 8.91 -2.13
C VAL A 106 7.90 10.14 -2.54
N ARG A 107 7.60 10.98 -1.57
CA ARG A 107 6.75 12.16 -1.79
C ARG A 107 7.51 13.25 -2.53
N PRO A 108 6.79 14.13 -3.27
CA PRO A 108 7.37 15.33 -3.85
C PRO A 108 8.02 16.20 -2.77
N ARG A 109 8.99 17.02 -3.14
CA ARG A 109 9.62 17.98 -2.22
C ARG A 109 8.60 18.96 -1.64
N GLN A 110 7.73 19.46 -2.50
CA GLN A 110 6.60 20.32 -2.12
C GLN A 110 5.30 19.57 -2.44
N VAL A 111 4.73 18.92 -1.44
CA VAL A 111 3.50 18.17 -1.59
C VAL A 111 2.34 19.14 -1.80
N GLN A 112 1.58 18.91 -2.88
CA GLN A 112 0.36 19.65 -3.20
C GLN A 112 -0.79 18.66 -3.31
N PHE A 113 -1.55 18.53 -2.24
CA PHE A 113 -2.79 17.77 -2.25
C PHE A 113 -3.91 18.64 -2.81
N LYS A 114 -4.33 18.35 -4.04
CA LYS A 114 -5.39 19.07 -4.74
C LYS A 114 -6.28 18.11 -5.49
N TRP A 115 -7.55 18.38 -5.49
CA TRP A 115 -8.55 17.58 -6.17
C TRP A 115 -9.71 18.44 -6.65
N SER A 116 -10.47 17.93 -7.61
CA SER A 116 -11.72 18.52 -8.04
C SER A 116 -12.81 17.45 -8.11
N PHE A 117 -14.03 17.85 -7.82
CA PHE A 117 -15.22 17.00 -7.91
C PHE A 117 -16.30 17.69 -8.71
N ASP A 118 -16.74 17.04 -9.78
CA ASP A 118 -17.90 17.46 -10.57
C ASP A 118 -19.07 16.52 -10.27
N LYS A 119 -20.03 17.02 -9.51
CA LYS A 119 -21.22 16.24 -9.13
C LYS A 119 -22.15 15.95 -10.32
N VAL A 120 -22.18 16.81 -11.32
CA VAL A 120 -23.04 16.64 -12.50
C VAL A 120 -22.59 15.44 -13.33
N THR A 121 -21.30 15.29 -13.52
CA THR A 121 -20.72 14.20 -14.29
C THR A 121 -20.30 12.99 -13.45
N GLY A 122 -20.22 13.14 -12.13
CA GLY A 122 -19.69 12.10 -11.24
C GLY A 122 -18.19 11.86 -11.41
N THR A 123 -17.44 12.95 -11.55
CA THR A 123 -16.01 12.88 -11.88
C THR A 123 -15.15 13.45 -10.75
N VAL A 124 -14.16 12.67 -10.29
CA VAL A 124 -13.12 13.11 -9.36
C VAL A 124 -11.80 13.14 -10.09
N SER A 125 -11.06 14.24 -9.97
CA SER A 125 -9.76 14.43 -10.59
C SER A 125 -8.70 14.73 -9.53
N ASN A 126 -7.53 14.12 -9.67
CA ASN A 126 -6.35 14.50 -8.90
C ASN A 126 -5.59 15.60 -9.66
N THR A 127 -5.67 16.82 -9.15
CA THR A 127 -5.06 18.00 -9.74
C THR A 127 -3.78 18.43 -9.00
N GLY A 128 -3.38 17.66 -8.00
CA GLY A 128 -2.15 17.86 -7.23
C GLY A 128 -0.99 17.01 -7.74
N ASN A 129 0.00 16.81 -6.87
CA ASN A 129 1.20 16.01 -7.18
C ASN A 129 1.42 14.82 -6.22
N THR A 130 0.39 14.45 -5.46
CA THR A 130 0.42 13.31 -4.55
C THR A 130 -0.84 12.48 -4.73
N TRP A 131 -0.72 11.17 -4.55
CA TRP A 131 -1.84 10.25 -4.70
C TRP A 131 -2.82 10.31 -3.53
N PHE A 132 -4.05 9.97 -3.79
CA PHE A 132 -5.05 9.71 -2.78
C PHE A 132 -5.97 8.57 -3.22
N LYS A 133 -6.77 8.07 -2.29
CA LYS A 133 -7.77 7.05 -2.55
C LYS A 133 -9.16 7.67 -2.56
N LEU A 134 -9.96 7.32 -3.56
CA LEU A 134 -11.40 7.59 -3.59
C LEU A 134 -12.12 6.37 -3.03
N LEU A 135 -12.98 6.58 -2.05
CA LEU A 135 -13.83 5.56 -1.46
C LEU A 135 -15.30 5.93 -1.70
N ILE A 136 -16.01 5.05 -2.38
CA ILE A 136 -17.44 5.18 -2.64
C ILE A 136 -18.16 4.08 -1.87
N LYS A 137 -18.96 4.47 -0.89
CA LYS A 137 -19.81 3.54 -0.14
C LYS A 137 -21.22 3.53 -0.73
N PRO A 138 -21.88 2.36 -0.89
CA PRO A 138 -23.22 2.29 -1.43
C PRO A 138 -24.23 2.89 -0.43
N GLY A 139 -25.05 3.85 -0.91
CA GLY A 139 -26.09 4.49 -0.11
C GLY A 139 -25.55 5.26 1.10
N CYS A 140 -26.47 5.70 1.97
CA CYS A 140 -26.14 6.50 3.16
C CYS A 140 -25.99 5.67 4.44
N ASP A 141 -26.42 4.42 4.43
CA ASP A 141 -26.44 3.51 5.60
C ASP A 141 -25.42 2.37 5.53
N SER A 142 -24.47 2.46 4.60
CA SER A 142 -23.43 1.44 4.43
C SER A 142 -22.44 1.39 5.60
N THR A 143 -21.97 0.16 5.90
CA THR A 143 -20.91 -0.05 6.90
C THR A 143 -19.54 0.37 6.36
N GLU A 144 -18.54 0.46 7.24
CA GLU A 144 -17.16 0.83 6.83
C GLU A 144 -16.51 -0.21 5.92
N GLU A 145 -16.97 -1.47 5.97
CA GLU A 145 -16.44 -2.58 5.18
C GLU A 145 -17.00 -2.62 3.76
N GLU A 146 -18.12 -1.94 3.52
CA GLU A 146 -18.77 -1.88 2.21
C GLU A 146 -18.26 -0.69 1.43
N GLY A 147 -17.83 -0.90 0.21
CA GLY A 147 -17.46 0.18 -0.71
C GLY A 147 -16.37 -0.20 -1.68
N ASP A 148 -16.34 0.54 -2.77
CA ASP A 148 -15.31 0.42 -3.79
C ASP A 148 -14.27 1.53 -3.62
N ALA A 149 -13.02 1.19 -3.91
CA ALA A 149 -11.90 2.10 -3.77
C ALA A 149 -11.10 2.22 -5.07
N TRP A 150 -10.70 3.43 -5.39
CA TRP A 150 -9.82 3.74 -6.51
C TRP A 150 -8.62 4.54 -6.02
N TYR A 151 -7.45 4.22 -6.55
CA TYR A 151 -6.22 4.99 -6.31
C TYR A 151 -6.04 6.02 -7.43
N LEU A 152 -6.06 7.31 -7.09
CA LEU A 152 -5.82 8.38 -8.04
C LEU A 152 -4.40 8.93 -7.86
N ARG A 153 -3.58 8.69 -8.89
CA ARG A 153 -2.26 9.32 -9.03
C ARG A 153 -2.42 10.76 -9.50
N PRO A 154 -1.38 11.60 -9.40
CA PRO A 154 -1.39 12.91 -10.02
C PRO A 154 -1.82 12.83 -11.50
N GLY A 155 -2.84 13.60 -11.88
CA GLY A 155 -3.40 13.63 -13.22
C GLY A 155 -4.49 12.58 -13.51
N ASP A 156 -4.74 11.64 -12.62
CA ASP A 156 -5.80 10.63 -12.81
C ASP A 156 -7.19 11.25 -12.65
N VAL A 157 -8.11 10.72 -13.44
CA VAL A 157 -9.53 11.09 -13.43
C VAL A 157 -10.35 9.81 -13.29
N VAL A 158 -11.26 9.80 -12.33
CA VAL A 158 -12.21 8.70 -12.11
C VAL A 158 -13.61 9.21 -12.38
N HIS A 159 -14.32 8.51 -13.25
CA HIS A 159 -15.72 8.79 -13.57
C HIS A 159 -16.59 7.63 -13.09
N GLN A 160 -17.43 7.88 -12.09
CA GLN A 160 -18.31 6.88 -11.50
C GLN A 160 -19.73 7.44 -11.37
N PRO A 161 -20.73 6.75 -11.97
CA PRO A 161 -22.13 7.20 -11.90
C PRO A 161 -22.66 7.30 -10.47
N GLU A 162 -22.17 6.48 -9.56
CA GLU A 162 -22.56 6.46 -8.14
C GLU A 162 -22.26 7.78 -7.43
N LEU A 163 -21.25 8.53 -7.89
CA LEU A 163 -20.91 9.86 -7.35
C LEU A 163 -21.99 10.91 -7.62
N ARG A 164 -22.91 10.66 -8.55
CA ARG A 164 -24.04 11.51 -8.86
C ARG A 164 -25.21 11.30 -7.91
N GLN A 165 -25.21 10.18 -7.20
CA GLN A 165 -26.26 9.78 -6.27
C GLN A 165 -25.89 10.14 -4.84
N PRO A 166 -26.88 10.32 -3.95
CA PRO A 166 -26.61 10.43 -2.52
C PRO A 166 -25.86 9.21 -2.01
N GLY A 167 -24.81 9.43 -1.22
CA GLY A 167 -24.02 8.37 -0.65
C GLY A 167 -22.83 8.91 0.14
N ASN A 168 -22.14 8.02 0.84
CA ASN A 168 -20.94 8.36 1.57
C ASN A 168 -19.72 8.24 0.66
N HIS A 169 -19.27 9.38 0.14
CA HIS A 169 -18.14 9.49 -0.76
C HIS A 169 -17.00 10.23 -0.08
N TYR A 170 -15.84 9.57 -0.01
CA TYR A 170 -14.68 10.11 0.70
C TYR A 170 -13.43 10.06 -0.17
N LEU A 171 -12.55 11.05 0.03
CA LEU A 171 -11.14 10.92 -0.28
C LEU A 171 -10.40 10.47 0.97
N VAL A 172 -9.45 9.56 0.82
CA VAL A 172 -8.57 9.13 1.91
C VAL A 172 -7.15 9.59 1.58
N TYR A 173 -6.64 10.48 2.41
CA TYR A 173 -5.31 11.04 2.26
C TYR A 173 -4.64 11.12 3.64
N ASN A 174 -3.44 10.53 3.78
CA ASN A 174 -2.72 10.43 5.05
C ASN A 174 -3.61 9.88 6.19
N ASP A 175 -4.34 8.81 5.92
CA ASP A 175 -5.28 8.17 6.86
C ASP A 175 -6.43 9.08 7.33
N LYS A 176 -6.63 10.21 6.67
CA LYS A 176 -7.76 11.12 6.92
C LYS A 176 -8.84 10.93 5.87
N PHE A 177 -10.07 10.85 6.33
CA PHE A 177 -11.25 10.76 5.49
C PHE A 177 -11.80 12.17 5.24
N ILE A 178 -11.89 12.55 3.97
CA ILE A 178 -12.41 13.83 3.53
C ILE A 178 -13.72 13.58 2.78
N LYS A 179 -14.83 14.02 3.33
CA LYS A 179 -16.13 13.91 2.70
C LYS A 179 -16.22 14.87 1.53
N ILE A 180 -16.54 14.37 0.34
CA ILE A 180 -16.59 15.18 -0.88
C ILE A 180 -18.01 15.61 -1.29
N SER A 181 -19.05 15.06 -0.64
CA SER A 181 -20.43 15.50 -0.86
C SER A 181 -21.25 15.36 0.42
N ASP A 182 -22.12 16.36 0.67
CA ASP A 182 -23.03 16.39 1.82
C ASP A 182 -24.41 15.82 1.48
N SER A 183 -24.46 14.86 0.58
CA SER A 183 -25.72 14.34 0.04
C SER A 183 -26.42 13.33 0.95
N CYS A 184 -25.78 12.87 2.01
CA CYS A 184 -26.43 12.02 3.00
C CYS A 184 -27.06 12.83 4.13
N PRO A 185 -28.33 12.54 4.50
CA PRO A 185 -28.96 13.19 5.65
C PRO A 185 -28.19 12.86 6.94
N ALA A 186 -28.14 13.82 7.87
CA ALA A 186 -27.60 13.58 9.20
C ALA A 186 -28.39 12.46 9.88
N LYS A 187 -27.71 11.51 10.54
CA LYS A 187 -28.38 10.50 11.36
C LYS A 187 -29.20 11.21 12.45
N PRO A 188 -30.47 10.86 12.66
CA PRO A 188 -31.19 11.37 13.81
C PRO A 188 -30.45 10.96 15.09
N PRO A 189 -30.46 11.82 16.16
CA PRO A 189 -29.85 11.45 17.41
C PRO A 189 -30.51 10.14 17.91
N SER A 190 -29.69 9.17 18.32
CA SER A 190 -30.18 7.95 18.95
C SER A 190 -30.96 8.35 20.18
N ALA A 191 -32.23 7.96 20.23
CA ALA A 191 -33.04 8.05 21.44
C ALA A 191 -32.46 7.06 22.47
N ASP A 192 -31.84 7.60 23.56
CA ASP A 192 -31.51 6.85 24.75
C ASP A 192 -32.79 6.42 25.47
#